data_195fcd5c152794bdcd1abaee0e8cfc7e
#
_entry.id   195fcd5c152794bdcd1abaee0e8cfc7e
#
_cell.length_a   1.000
_cell.length_b   1.000
_cell.length_c   1.000
_cell.angle_alpha   90.00
_cell.angle_beta   90.00
_cell.angle_gamma   90.00
#
_symmetry.space_group_name_H-M   'P 1'
#
loop_
_entity.id
_entity.type
_entity.pdbx_description
1 polymer ?
#
loop_
_entity_poly.entity_id
_entity_poly.type
_entity_poly.pdbx_seq_one_letter_code
_entity_poly.pdbx_strand_id
1 'polypeptide(L)'
;MFRAETFEADATGHLPDQKVLAAKITEMGKSLEALRVAPITDPYNGPAILSGRAAAGFFHEVLGHRLEGQRQRGDDEGQTFTKLLGKQILPSFMSVSDDPTLKKFDGTWLSGHYYYDDEGQQARRVDLIKNGVLDTFLMSRLPIAGFAHSNGHGRAEVGHMPTGRQGNLIVTSSKTV
;
A
#
# COMPACT_ATOMS: atom_id res chain seq x y z
N MET A 1 -11.70 -17.44 -16.44
CA MET A 1 -10.66 -17.69 -15.41
C MET A 1 -9.34 -17.18 -15.94
N PHE A 2 -8.51 -16.58 -15.09
CA PHE A 2 -7.16 -16.13 -15.48
C PHE A 2 -6.22 -16.26 -14.29
N ARG A 3 -4.93 -16.25 -14.56
CA ARG A 3 -3.83 -16.04 -13.59
C ARG A 3 -2.94 -14.94 -14.14
N ALA A 4 -2.38 -14.15 -13.25
CA ALA A 4 -1.40 -13.13 -13.58
C ALA A 4 -0.24 -13.19 -12.60
N GLU A 5 0.95 -12.95 -13.09
CA GLU A 5 2.16 -12.76 -12.30
C GLU A 5 2.82 -11.48 -12.77
N THR A 6 3.38 -10.72 -11.83
CA THR A 6 4.06 -9.47 -12.15
C THR A 6 5.45 -9.50 -11.52
N PHE A 7 6.44 -9.06 -12.24
CA PHE A 7 7.79 -8.90 -11.75
C PHE A 7 8.16 -7.42 -11.88
N GLU A 8 8.65 -6.86 -10.80
CA GLU A 8 9.05 -5.46 -10.73
C GLU A 8 10.55 -5.36 -10.51
N ALA A 9 11.19 -4.41 -11.18
CA ALA A 9 12.60 -4.12 -11.05
C ALA A 9 12.87 -2.66 -11.42
N ASP A 10 13.93 -2.07 -10.85
CA ASP A 10 14.37 -0.71 -11.16
C ASP A 10 15.11 -0.61 -12.51
N ALA A 11 15.55 -1.75 -13.07
CA ALA A 11 16.19 -1.84 -14.36
C ALA A 11 15.95 -3.20 -15.01
N THR A 12 16.00 -3.26 -16.34
CA THR A 12 15.78 -4.51 -17.12
C THR A 12 16.73 -5.63 -16.71
N GLY A 13 17.97 -5.31 -16.33
CA GLY A 13 18.95 -6.30 -15.87
C GLY A 13 18.64 -6.93 -14.50
N HIS A 14 17.68 -6.39 -13.77
CA HIS A 14 17.24 -6.91 -12.48
C HIS A 14 15.91 -7.71 -12.57
N LEU A 15 15.37 -7.82 -13.78
CA LEU A 15 14.23 -8.72 -14.02
C LEU A 15 14.66 -10.18 -13.89
N PRO A 16 13.75 -11.09 -13.50
CA PRO A 16 14.04 -12.51 -13.44
C PRO A 16 14.56 -13.07 -14.76
N ASP A 17 15.46 -14.02 -14.66
CA ASP A 17 15.97 -14.72 -15.84
C ASP A 17 14.89 -15.59 -16.51
N GLN A 18 15.16 -16.04 -17.73
CA GLN A 18 14.26 -16.85 -18.52
C GLN A 18 13.85 -18.16 -17.81
N LYS A 19 14.72 -18.74 -16.97
CA LYS A 19 14.44 -19.99 -16.26
C LYS A 19 13.38 -19.76 -15.18
N VAL A 20 13.50 -18.66 -14.43
CA VAL A 20 12.50 -18.27 -13.42
C VAL A 20 11.16 -17.96 -14.08
N LEU A 21 11.16 -17.21 -15.20
CA LEU A 21 9.94 -16.89 -15.94
C LEU A 21 9.25 -18.15 -16.47
N ALA A 22 10.00 -19.09 -17.06
CA ALA A 22 9.46 -20.35 -17.57
C ALA A 22 8.86 -21.23 -16.45
N ALA A 23 9.53 -21.26 -15.27
CA ALA A 23 9.00 -21.98 -14.12
C ALA A 23 7.66 -21.39 -13.64
N LYS A 24 7.56 -20.06 -13.59
CA LYS A 24 6.31 -19.37 -13.22
C LYS A 24 5.19 -19.58 -14.22
N ILE A 25 5.48 -19.54 -15.52
CA ILE A 25 4.49 -19.86 -16.56
C ILE A 25 3.96 -21.30 -16.37
N THR A 26 4.84 -22.24 -16.09
CA THR A 26 4.44 -23.64 -15.85
C THR A 26 3.55 -23.77 -14.61
N GLU A 27 3.90 -23.08 -13.51
CA GLU A 27 3.10 -23.03 -12.27
C GLU A 27 1.70 -22.42 -12.53
N MET A 28 1.65 -21.32 -13.27
CA MET A 28 0.39 -20.69 -13.66
C MET A 28 -0.49 -21.63 -14.50
N GLY A 29 0.09 -22.36 -15.45
CA GLY A 29 -0.63 -23.34 -16.25
C GLY A 29 -1.27 -24.43 -15.37
N LYS A 30 -0.51 -25.03 -14.48
CA LYS A 30 -1.03 -26.03 -13.51
C LYS A 30 -2.14 -25.46 -12.62
N SER A 31 -1.97 -24.21 -12.15
CA SER A 31 -2.98 -23.52 -11.35
C SER A 31 -4.28 -23.28 -12.13
N LEU A 32 -4.21 -22.95 -13.42
CA LEU A 32 -5.38 -22.79 -14.28
C LEU A 32 -6.09 -24.11 -14.54
N GLU A 33 -5.34 -25.19 -14.78
CA GLU A 33 -5.89 -26.54 -14.93
C GLU A 33 -6.65 -26.97 -13.68
N ALA A 34 -6.04 -26.79 -12.49
CA ALA A 34 -6.68 -27.08 -11.21
C ALA A 34 -7.95 -26.24 -10.99
N LEU A 35 -7.89 -24.95 -11.32
CA LEU A 35 -9.02 -24.05 -11.16
C LEU A 35 -10.19 -24.40 -12.08
N ARG A 36 -9.92 -24.95 -13.29
CA ARG A 36 -10.95 -25.35 -14.24
C ARG A 36 -11.86 -26.46 -13.71
N VAL A 37 -11.32 -27.34 -12.89
CA VAL A 37 -12.05 -28.49 -12.31
C VAL A 37 -12.37 -28.30 -10.82
N ALA A 38 -12.01 -27.17 -10.25
CA ALA A 38 -12.30 -26.88 -8.85
C ALA A 38 -13.82 -26.79 -8.62
N PRO A 39 -14.32 -27.32 -7.52
CA PRO A 39 -15.73 -27.20 -7.16
C PRO A 39 -16.09 -25.75 -6.84
N ILE A 40 -17.34 -25.37 -7.10
CA ILE A 40 -17.90 -24.11 -6.61
C ILE A 40 -18.18 -24.31 -5.12
N THR A 41 -17.65 -23.38 -4.30
CA THR A 41 -17.87 -23.40 -2.85
C THR A 41 -19.05 -22.54 -2.47
N ASP A 42 -19.72 -22.88 -1.38
CA ASP A 42 -20.73 -22.04 -0.77
C ASP A 42 -20.12 -20.72 -0.26
N PRO A 43 -20.95 -19.66 -0.11
CA PRO A 43 -20.51 -18.42 0.54
C PRO A 43 -19.91 -18.70 1.92
N TYR A 44 -18.77 -18.12 2.20
CA TYR A 44 -18.06 -18.29 3.47
C TYR A 44 -18.00 -16.98 4.24
N ASN A 45 -18.35 -17.04 5.52
CA ASN A 45 -18.18 -15.95 6.47
C ASN A 45 -17.38 -16.48 7.68
N GLY A 46 -16.17 -16.00 7.87
CA GLY A 46 -15.28 -16.46 8.93
C GLY A 46 -13.87 -15.91 8.81
N PRO A 47 -12.93 -16.39 9.63
CA PRO A 47 -11.52 -15.99 9.56
C PRO A 47 -10.90 -16.33 8.21
N ALA A 48 -10.04 -15.43 7.70
CA ALA A 48 -9.32 -15.62 6.47
C ALA A 48 -7.84 -15.25 6.64
N ILE A 49 -6.96 -15.99 5.96
CA ILE A 49 -5.54 -15.64 5.84
C ILE A 49 -5.34 -15.00 4.47
N LEU A 50 -4.88 -13.75 4.48
CA LEU A 50 -4.48 -13.04 3.27
C LEU A 50 -2.96 -13.11 3.14
N SER A 51 -2.45 -13.46 1.97
CA SER A 51 -1.02 -13.56 1.71
C SER A 51 -0.61 -12.76 0.47
N GLY A 52 0.67 -12.38 0.42
CA GLY A 52 1.24 -11.71 -0.72
C GLY A 52 0.43 -10.48 -1.17
N ARG A 53 0.09 -10.41 -2.45
CA ARG A 53 -0.66 -9.28 -3.04
C ARG A 53 -2.06 -9.09 -2.47
N ALA A 54 -2.72 -10.15 -2.03
CA ALA A 54 -4.04 -10.03 -1.42
C ALA A 54 -3.97 -9.25 -0.10
N ALA A 55 -2.96 -9.51 0.73
CA ALA A 55 -2.71 -8.75 1.95
C ALA A 55 -2.32 -7.30 1.61
N ALA A 56 -1.42 -7.09 0.65
CA ALA A 56 -1.01 -5.75 0.22
C ALA A 56 -2.20 -4.94 -0.31
N GLY A 57 -3.01 -5.50 -1.20
CA GLY A 57 -4.22 -4.86 -1.72
C GLY A 57 -5.23 -4.54 -0.62
N PHE A 58 -5.43 -5.45 0.33
CA PHE A 58 -6.31 -5.19 1.46
C PHE A 58 -5.87 -3.96 2.27
N PHE A 59 -4.60 -3.88 2.67
CA PHE A 59 -4.12 -2.73 3.43
C PHE A 59 -4.09 -1.44 2.60
N HIS A 60 -3.80 -1.52 1.30
CA HIS A 60 -3.86 -0.38 0.39
C HIS A 60 -5.27 0.22 0.35
N GLU A 61 -6.29 -0.60 0.08
CA GLU A 61 -7.67 -0.14 -0.11
C GLU A 61 -8.37 0.20 1.22
N VAL A 62 -8.27 -0.69 2.21
CA VAL A 62 -9.03 -0.53 3.47
C VAL A 62 -8.40 0.51 4.39
N LEU A 63 -7.08 0.64 4.37
CA LEU A 63 -6.34 1.51 5.27
C LEU A 63 -5.66 2.67 4.54
N GLY A 64 -4.85 2.39 3.52
CA GLY A 64 -3.96 3.35 2.89
C GLY A 64 -4.69 4.56 2.35
N HIS A 65 -5.74 4.39 1.57
CA HIS A 65 -6.53 5.50 1.05
C HIS A 65 -7.17 6.36 2.16
N ARG A 66 -7.49 5.79 3.31
CA ARG A 66 -8.06 6.53 4.45
C ARG A 66 -7.02 7.33 5.22
N LEU A 67 -5.74 7.08 4.97
CA LEU A 67 -4.61 7.83 5.52
C LEU A 67 -4.17 9.00 4.61
N GLU A 68 -4.78 9.17 3.44
CA GLU A 68 -4.55 10.30 2.55
C GLU A 68 -5.21 11.57 3.10
N GLY A 69 -4.41 12.63 3.27
CA GLY A 69 -4.83 13.84 3.98
C GLY A 69 -5.98 14.58 3.31
N GLN A 70 -6.02 14.66 1.96
CA GLN A 70 -7.10 15.36 1.27
C GLN A 70 -8.49 14.78 1.55
N ARG A 71 -8.58 13.48 1.85
CA ARG A 71 -9.87 12.84 2.19
C ARG A 71 -10.44 13.32 3.52
N GLN A 72 -9.62 14.01 4.33
CA GLN A 72 -10.06 14.58 5.60
C GLN A 72 -10.69 15.98 5.45
N ARG A 73 -10.79 16.53 4.23
CA ARG A 73 -11.26 17.91 3.99
C ARG A 73 -12.75 18.05 3.77
N GLY A 74 -13.40 17.04 3.21
CA GLY A 74 -14.82 17.06 2.87
C GLY A 74 -15.69 16.29 3.87
N ASP A 75 -17.01 16.33 3.70
CA ASP A 75 -17.97 15.52 4.44
C ASP A 75 -18.19 14.14 3.79
N ASP A 76 -17.35 13.79 2.82
CA ASP A 76 -17.41 12.58 2.02
C ASP A 76 -17.00 11.33 2.80
N GLU A 77 -17.21 10.15 2.18
CA GLU A 77 -16.88 8.82 2.74
C GLU A 77 -15.40 8.66 3.22
N GLY A 78 -14.50 9.55 2.74
CA GLY A 78 -13.09 9.55 3.11
C GLY A 78 -12.78 9.93 4.55
N GLN A 79 -13.69 10.60 5.26
CA GLN A 79 -13.45 11.18 6.59
C GLN A 79 -13.44 10.18 7.75
N THR A 80 -13.47 8.90 7.49
CA THR A 80 -13.58 7.89 8.54
C THR A 80 -12.53 8.04 9.64
N PHE A 81 -11.33 8.53 9.32
CA PHE A 81 -10.22 8.66 10.26
C PHE A 81 -10.01 10.06 10.84
N THR A 82 -10.74 11.07 10.39
CA THR A 82 -10.59 12.45 10.89
C THR A 82 -10.75 12.54 12.42
N LYS A 83 -11.73 11.87 12.98
CA LYS A 83 -12.02 11.85 14.42
C LYS A 83 -11.23 10.78 15.19
N LEU A 84 -10.34 10.06 14.52
CA LEU A 84 -9.58 8.94 15.08
C LEU A 84 -8.11 9.29 15.31
N LEU A 85 -7.67 10.51 14.98
CA LEU A 85 -6.32 10.99 15.26
C LEU A 85 -6.02 10.85 16.77
N GLY A 86 -4.88 10.25 17.09
CA GLY A 86 -4.48 9.93 18.46
C GLY A 86 -5.21 8.76 19.10
N LYS A 87 -6.11 8.07 18.37
CA LYS A 87 -6.83 6.89 18.86
C LYS A 87 -6.27 5.60 18.27
N GLN A 88 -6.48 4.52 18.99
CA GLN A 88 -6.12 3.18 18.54
C GLN A 88 -7.11 2.71 17.46
N ILE A 89 -6.60 2.42 16.26
CA ILE A 89 -7.37 1.95 15.10
C ILE A 89 -6.92 0.57 14.61
N LEU A 90 -5.74 0.13 15.03
CA LEU A 90 -5.20 -1.21 14.79
C LEU A 90 -4.76 -1.85 16.10
N PRO A 91 -4.54 -3.16 16.15
CA PRO A 91 -3.92 -3.82 17.30
C PRO A 91 -2.58 -3.17 17.64
N SER A 92 -2.24 -3.09 18.93
CA SER A 92 -1.01 -2.44 19.41
C SER A 92 0.30 -3.07 18.92
N PHE A 93 0.24 -4.29 18.42
CA PHE A 93 1.39 -4.97 17.80
C PHE A 93 1.60 -4.58 16.33
N MET A 94 0.75 -3.76 15.74
CA MET A 94 0.85 -3.31 14.34
C MET A 94 1.27 -1.85 14.25
N SER A 95 2.13 -1.55 13.27
CA SER A 95 2.50 -0.19 12.90
C SER A 95 2.48 -0.05 11.38
N VAL A 96 2.20 1.18 10.91
CA VAL A 96 2.11 1.48 9.48
C VAL A 96 2.90 2.74 9.19
N SER A 97 3.76 2.67 8.20
CA SER A 97 4.50 3.81 7.67
C SER A 97 4.38 3.86 6.15
N ASP A 98 4.59 5.04 5.58
CA ASP A 98 4.85 5.19 4.17
C ASP A 98 6.27 5.73 3.97
N ASP A 99 7.08 5.05 3.15
CA ASP A 99 8.47 5.42 2.96
C ASP A 99 8.88 5.40 1.48
N PRO A 100 8.66 6.52 0.78
CA PRO A 100 9.07 6.65 -0.62
C PRO A 100 10.58 6.74 -0.83
N THR A 101 11.40 6.80 0.23
CA THR A 101 12.86 6.80 0.11
C THR A 101 13.44 5.41 -0.14
N LEU A 102 12.66 4.36 0.15
CA LEU A 102 13.08 2.97 -0.01
C LEU A 102 12.92 2.52 -1.47
N LYS A 103 13.99 1.93 -2.02
CA LYS A 103 13.97 1.25 -3.31
C LYS A 103 13.63 -0.24 -3.20
N LYS A 104 13.91 -0.81 -2.03
CA LYS A 104 13.64 -2.22 -1.72
C LYS A 104 13.13 -2.37 -0.30
N PHE A 105 12.28 -3.37 -0.10
CA PHE A 105 11.87 -3.85 1.20
C PHE A 105 11.85 -5.37 1.20
N ASP A 106 12.57 -5.98 2.15
CA ASP A 106 12.71 -7.44 2.26
C ASP A 106 13.04 -8.13 0.92
N GLY A 107 14.04 -7.58 0.22
CA GLY A 107 14.51 -8.11 -1.07
C GLY A 107 13.63 -7.77 -2.29
N THR A 108 12.41 -7.25 -2.08
CA THR A 108 11.48 -6.87 -3.14
C THR A 108 11.70 -5.43 -3.60
N TRP A 109 11.75 -5.19 -4.89
CA TRP A 109 11.77 -3.86 -5.47
C TRP A 109 10.43 -3.15 -5.23
N LEU A 110 10.52 -1.86 -4.90
CA LEU A 110 9.35 -1.02 -4.62
C LEU A 110 9.17 0.00 -5.73
N SER A 111 7.96 0.10 -6.27
CA SER A 111 7.60 1.03 -7.34
C SER A 111 7.23 2.44 -6.85
N GLY A 112 7.02 2.61 -5.54
CA GLY A 112 6.67 3.90 -4.93
C GLY A 112 7.87 4.78 -4.55
N HIS A 113 9.10 4.47 -5.03
CA HIS A 113 10.29 5.26 -4.73
C HIS A 113 10.36 6.56 -5.52
N TYR A 114 10.67 7.67 -4.83
CA TYR A 114 11.03 8.95 -5.44
C TYR A 114 11.92 9.77 -4.49
N TYR A 115 12.62 10.77 -5.02
CA TYR A 115 13.45 11.70 -4.24
C TYR A 115 12.68 12.95 -3.81
N TYR A 116 11.81 13.44 -4.68
CA TYR A 116 10.93 14.59 -4.46
C TYR A 116 9.54 14.22 -4.94
N ASP A 117 8.52 14.69 -4.24
CA ASP A 117 7.14 14.54 -4.68
C ASP A 117 6.82 15.48 -5.87
N ASP A 118 5.61 15.40 -6.41
CA ASP A 118 5.22 16.18 -7.60
C ASP A 118 5.02 17.69 -7.30
N GLU A 119 5.20 18.08 -6.04
CA GLU A 119 5.21 19.46 -5.58
C GLU A 119 6.61 19.98 -5.21
N GLY A 120 7.66 19.20 -5.47
CA GLY A 120 9.04 19.54 -5.16
C GLY A 120 9.41 19.42 -3.67
N GLN A 121 8.59 18.76 -2.86
CA GLN A 121 8.91 18.46 -1.47
C GLN A 121 9.78 17.19 -1.40
N GLN A 122 10.83 17.23 -0.58
CA GLN A 122 11.69 16.08 -0.41
C GLN A 122 10.91 14.90 0.17
N ALA A 123 11.07 13.72 -0.46
CA ALA A 123 10.53 12.47 0.04
C ALA A 123 11.09 12.14 1.43
N ARG A 124 10.24 11.63 2.30
CA ARG A 124 10.63 11.19 3.64
C ARG A 124 9.70 10.11 4.14
N ARG A 125 10.21 9.28 5.03
CA ARG A 125 9.38 8.34 5.77
C ARG A 125 8.39 9.08 6.67
N VAL A 126 7.15 8.61 6.66
CA VAL A 126 6.08 9.07 7.56
C VAL A 126 5.52 7.88 8.32
N ASP A 127 5.63 7.90 9.64
CA ASP A 127 5.01 6.90 10.51
C ASP A 127 3.55 7.30 10.77
N LEU A 128 2.64 6.65 10.06
CA LEU A 128 1.21 6.96 10.02
C LEU A 128 0.47 6.41 11.24
N ILE A 129 0.81 5.17 11.62
CA ILE A 129 0.23 4.46 12.75
C ILE A 129 1.36 3.85 13.57
N LYS A 130 1.45 4.21 14.86
CA LYS A 130 2.45 3.70 15.78
C LYS A 130 1.79 2.85 16.84
N ASN A 131 2.17 1.58 16.93
CA ASN A 131 1.61 0.65 17.90
C ASN A 131 0.07 0.67 17.92
N GLY A 132 -0.53 0.68 16.73
CA GLY A 132 -1.99 0.72 16.53
C GLY A 132 -2.63 2.10 16.63
N VAL A 133 -1.92 3.14 17.07
CA VAL A 133 -2.44 4.51 17.26
C VAL A 133 -2.20 5.35 16.02
N LEU A 134 -3.25 5.98 15.49
CA LEU A 134 -3.16 6.91 14.36
C LEU A 134 -2.43 8.20 14.78
N ASP A 135 -1.31 8.48 14.13
CA ASP A 135 -0.43 9.60 14.45
C ASP A 135 -0.55 10.77 13.47
N THR A 136 -0.67 10.48 12.18
CA THR A 136 -0.70 11.50 11.12
C THR A 136 -1.30 10.96 9.82
N PHE A 137 -1.36 11.82 8.80
CA PHE A 137 -1.83 11.53 7.45
C PHE A 137 -0.74 11.79 6.41
N LEU A 138 -0.90 11.23 5.21
CA LEU A 138 -0.08 11.56 4.04
C LEU A 138 -0.49 12.93 3.50
N MET A 139 0.46 13.87 3.49
CA MET A 139 0.18 15.27 3.20
C MET A 139 0.87 15.76 1.93
N SER A 140 0.10 16.40 1.06
CA SER A 140 0.58 17.32 0.03
C SER A 140 0.71 18.73 0.62
N ARG A 141 1.05 19.72 -0.22
CA ARG A 141 1.02 21.14 0.18
C ARG A 141 -0.40 21.68 0.41
N LEU A 142 -1.41 20.91 0.07
CA LEU A 142 -2.80 21.23 0.34
C LEU A 142 -3.11 20.98 1.83
N PRO A 143 -3.30 22.03 2.66
CA PRO A 143 -3.48 21.87 4.09
C PRO A 143 -4.83 21.25 4.44
N ILE A 144 -4.87 20.56 5.56
CA ILE A 144 -6.10 20.10 6.22
C ILE A 144 -6.12 20.61 7.66
N ALA A 145 -7.27 20.50 8.33
CA ALA A 145 -7.42 20.92 9.71
C ALA A 145 -6.38 20.21 10.62
N GLY A 146 -5.56 20.98 11.32
CA GLY A 146 -4.49 20.47 12.18
C GLY A 146 -3.17 20.14 11.46
N PHE A 147 -3.13 20.15 10.12
CA PHE A 147 -1.93 19.83 9.34
C PHE A 147 -1.71 20.89 8.25
N ALA A 148 -0.80 21.82 8.50
CA ALA A 148 -0.56 22.96 7.62
C ALA A 148 0.50 22.71 6.54
N HIS A 149 1.31 21.64 6.67
CA HIS A 149 2.49 21.43 5.84
C HIS A 149 2.50 20.06 5.17
N SER A 150 3.09 20.00 3.96
CA SER A 150 3.40 18.76 3.27
C SER A 150 4.41 17.92 4.07
N ASN A 151 4.27 16.61 3.98
CA ASN A 151 5.27 15.66 4.46
C ASN A 151 5.92 14.86 3.32
N GLY A 152 5.92 15.42 2.10
CA GLY A 152 6.60 14.85 0.93
C GLY A 152 5.81 13.73 0.25
N HIS A 153 4.47 13.76 0.33
CA HIS A 153 3.58 12.78 -0.28
C HIS A 153 2.58 13.41 -1.27
N GLY A 154 2.90 14.60 -1.80
CA GLY A 154 2.11 15.26 -2.84
C GLY A 154 2.31 14.59 -4.19
N ARG A 155 1.39 13.72 -4.62
CA ARG A 155 1.46 13.00 -5.89
C ARG A 155 0.24 13.28 -6.74
N ALA A 156 0.44 13.32 -8.05
CA ALA A 156 -0.60 13.63 -9.03
C ALA A 156 -0.74 12.52 -10.08
N GLU A 157 -1.95 12.24 -10.45
CA GLU A 157 -2.25 11.63 -11.73
C GLU A 157 -2.05 12.66 -12.84
N VAL A 158 -1.67 12.23 -14.04
CA VAL A 158 -1.44 13.13 -15.17
C VAL A 158 -2.69 13.97 -15.44
N GLY A 159 -2.52 15.30 -15.44
CA GLY A 159 -3.61 16.26 -15.63
C GLY A 159 -4.40 16.63 -14.37
N HIS A 160 -4.05 16.09 -13.21
CA HIS A 160 -4.69 16.40 -11.94
C HIS A 160 -3.75 17.16 -10.99
N MET A 161 -4.33 17.86 -10.03
CA MET A 161 -3.57 18.53 -8.97
C MET A 161 -2.99 17.50 -7.98
N PRO A 162 -1.76 17.72 -7.47
CA PRO A 162 -1.18 16.87 -6.46
C PRO A 162 -2.01 16.82 -5.18
N THR A 163 -2.17 15.62 -4.65
CA THR A 163 -2.84 15.36 -3.38
C THR A 163 -1.98 14.42 -2.53
N GLY A 164 -2.28 14.27 -1.25
CA GLY A 164 -1.59 13.31 -0.39
C GLY A 164 -1.87 11.89 -0.85
N ARG A 165 -0.85 11.15 -1.31
CA ARG A 165 -0.98 9.79 -1.86
C ARG A 165 0.05 8.86 -1.25
N GLN A 166 -0.27 7.56 -1.28
CA GLN A 166 0.66 6.50 -0.88
C GLN A 166 1.87 6.45 -1.84
N GLY A 167 3.06 6.31 -1.28
CA GLY A 167 4.28 5.92 -1.98
C GLY A 167 4.54 4.43 -1.77
N ASN A 168 5.30 4.09 -0.74
CA ASN A 168 5.53 2.72 -0.31
C ASN A 168 4.89 2.50 1.06
N LEU A 169 3.64 2.04 1.09
CA LEU A 169 2.94 1.71 2.33
C LEU A 169 3.49 0.41 2.92
N ILE A 170 4.02 0.49 4.13
CA ILE A 170 4.67 -0.62 4.84
C ILE A 170 3.90 -0.90 6.13
N VAL A 171 3.39 -2.12 6.23
CA VAL A 171 2.74 -2.62 7.44
C VAL A 171 3.66 -3.58 8.16
N THR A 172 3.90 -3.34 9.43
CA THR A 172 4.76 -4.17 10.28
C THR A 172 4.00 -4.70 11.48
N SER A 173 4.42 -5.86 11.97
CA SER A 173 3.87 -6.47 13.19
C SER A 173 5.01 -6.92 14.10
N SER A 174 4.89 -6.67 15.40
CA SER A 174 5.77 -7.23 16.43
C SER A 174 5.37 -8.64 16.86
N LYS A 175 4.21 -9.14 16.38
CA LYS A 175 3.77 -10.52 16.55
C LYS A 175 3.80 -11.22 15.22
N THR A 176 4.44 -12.40 15.21
CA THR A 176 4.45 -13.34 14.09
C THR A 176 3.73 -14.63 14.50
N VAL A 177 3.13 -15.32 13.58
CA VAL A 177 2.55 -16.66 13.72
C VAL A 177 3.50 -17.70 13.15
#